data_45cd8de6f5064f1b194d1e30437a75be
#
_entry.id   45cd8de6f5064f1b194d1e30437a75be
#
_cell.length_a   1.000
_cell.length_b   1.000
_cell.length_c   1.000
_cell.angle_alpha   90.00
_cell.angle_beta   90.00
_cell.angle_gamma   90.00
#
_symmetry.space_group_name_H-M   'P 1'
#
loop_
_entity.id
_entity.type
_entity.pdbx_description
1 polymer ?
#
loop_
_entity_poly.entity_id
_entity_poly.type
_entity_poly.pdbx_seq_one_letter_code
_entity_poly.pdbx_strand_id
1 'polypeptide(L)'
;MAEWKKEQNPLQDYDQQSRQLAEEIARLEGELQRQPDNSDVQKTLMLTYNRALSVYAKSKSHRQDIDALFLQIDNLRNIIRRNI
;
A
#
# COMPACT_ATOMS: atom_id res chain seq x y z
N MET A 1 16.18 -27.92 -14.09
CA MET A 1 15.48 -27.45 -13.63
C MET A 1 15.52 -26.55 -12.55
N ALA A 2 16.39 -26.42 -11.80
CA ALA A 2 16.47 -25.47 -10.73
C ALA A 2 16.72 -24.07 -11.17
N GLU A 3 17.05 -23.92 -12.39
CA GLU A 3 17.37 -22.57 -12.84
C GLU A 3 16.22 -21.64 -12.75
N TRP A 4 14.99 -22.11 -12.84
CA TRP A 4 13.90 -21.19 -12.78
C TRP A 4 13.78 -20.54 -11.42
N LYS A 5 14.36 -21.10 -10.41
CA LYS A 5 14.28 -20.48 -9.11
C LYS A 5 15.12 -19.26 -8.99
N LYS A 6 16.15 -19.15 -9.77
CA LYS A 6 17.00 -18.01 -9.64
C LYS A 6 16.33 -16.74 -9.97
N GLU A 7 15.29 -16.83 -10.75
CA GLU A 7 14.60 -15.64 -11.12
C GLU A 7 13.79 -15.08 -10.01
N GLN A 8 13.60 -15.87 -8.96
CA GLN A 8 12.84 -15.43 -7.81
C GLN A 8 13.73 -14.66 -6.86
N ASN A 9 14.26 -13.56 -7.32
CA ASN A 9 15.07 -12.71 -6.47
C ASN A 9 14.17 -12.00 -5.48
N PRO A 10 14.33 -12.19 -4.17
CA PRO A 10 13.44 -11.60 -3.18
C PRO A 10 13.39 -10.07 -3.27
N LEU A 11 14.51 -9.44 -3.57
CA LEU A 11 14.52 -7.99 -3.65
C LEU A 11 13.71 -7.49 -4.83
N GLN A 12 13.82 -8.17 -5.97
CA GLN A 12 13.03 -7.80 -7.13
C GLN A 12 11.56 -8.03 -6.87
N ASP A 13 11.25 -9.12 -6.16
CA ASP A 13 9.88 -9.44 -5.87
C ASP A 13 9.24 -8.35 -5.02
N TYR A 14 9.95 -7.86 -4.01
CA TYR A 14 9.43 -6.80 -3.18
C TYR A 14 9.28 -5.50 -3.94
N ASP A 15 10.19 -5.18 -4.85
CA ASP A 15 10.06 -4.00 -5.66
C ASP A 15 8.81 -4.07 -6.54
N GLN A 16 8.56 -5.23 -7.12
CA GLN A 16 7.40 -5.40 -7.97
C GLN A 16 6.13 -5.30 -7.15
N GLN A 17 6.11 -5.94 -5.98
CA GLN A 17 4.95 -5.85 -5.10
C GLN A 17 4.71 -4.42 -4.65
N SER A 18 5.77 -3.67 -4.38
CA SER A 18 5.63 -2.29 -3.95
C SER A 18 4.97 -1.45 -5.04
N ARG A 19 5.35 -1.65 -6.30
CA ARG A 19 4.75 -0.90 -7.38
C ARG A 19 3.28 -1.24 -7.54
N GLN A 20 2.95 -2.52 -7.43
CA GLN A 20 1.56 -2.93 -7.52
C GLN A 20 0.73 -2.35 -6.39
N LEU A 21 1.29 -2.32 -5.19
CA LEU A 21 0.59 -1.75 -4.06
C LEU A 21 0.43 -0.24 -4.21
N ALA A 22 1.44 0.43 -4.73
CA ALA A 22 1.33 1.87 -4.96
C ALA A 22 0.21 2.19 -5.94
N GLU A 23 0.08 1.39 -6.98
CA GLU A 23 -1.00 1.59 -7.94
C GLU A 23 -2.35 1.33 -7.31
N GLU A 24 -2.44 0.30 -6.52
CA GLU A 24 -3.68 -0.02 -5.85
C GLU A 24 -4.08 1.05 -4.85
N ILE A 25 -3.11 1.58 -4.12
CA ILE A 25 -3.36 2.67 -3.19
C ILE A 25 -3.90 3.89 -3.93
N ALA A 26 -3.27 4.25 -5.04
CA ALA A 26 -3.71 5.40 -5.80
C ALA A 26 -5.14 5.23 -6.29
N ARG A 27 -5.49 4.04 -6.75
CA ARG A 27 -6.83 3.76 -7.22
C ARG A 27 -7.84 3.86 -6.08
N LEU A 28 -7.50 3.27 -4.94
CA LEU A 28 -8.40 3.29 -3.80
C LEU A 28 -8.56 4.69 -3.23
N GLU A 29 -7.48 5.47 -3.22
CA GLU A 29 -7.58 6.85 -2.77
C GLU A 29 -8.50 7.66 -3.67
N GLY A 30 -8.47 7.39 -4.96
CA GLY A 30 -9.39 8.04 -5.89
C GLY A 30 -10.83 7.66 -5.60
N GLU A 31 -11.08 6.40 -5.29
CA GLU A 31 -12.41 5.97 -4.93
C GLU A 31 -12.87 6.59 -3.62
N LEU A 32 -11.96 6.71 -2.68
CA LEU A 32 -12.30 7.30 -1.40
C LEU A 32 -12.68 8.78 -1.55
N GLN A 33 -12.01 9.49 -2.46
CA GLN A 33 -12.35 10.88 -2.70
C GLN A 33 -13.76 11.02 -3.25
N ARG A 34 -14.19 10.06 -4.04
CA ARG A 34 -15.54 10.10 -4.60
C ARG A 34 -16.58 9.65 -3.60
N GLN A 35 -16.20 8.74 -2.71
CA GLN A 35 -17.11 8.18 -1.73
C GLN A 35 -16.43 8.09 -0.37
N PRO A 36 -16.25 9.24 0.29
CA PRO A 36 -15.51 9.23 1.58
C PRO A 36 -16.18 8.40 2.67
N ASP A 37 -17.52 8.21 2.57
CA ASP A 37 -18.24 7.45 3.57
C ASP A 37 -18.27 5.96 3.31
N ASN A 38 -17.71 5.51 2.21
CA ASN A 38 -17.77 4.10 1.86
C ASN A 38 -16.83 3.31 2.76
N SER A 39 -17.39 2.58 3.72
CA SER A 39 -16.58 1.86 4.69
C SER A 39 -15.81 0.70 4.05
N ASP A 40 -16.31 0.12 2.97
CA ASP A 40 -15.57 -0.93 2.29
C ASP A 40 -14.29 -0.39 1.69
N VAL A 41 -14.36 0.79 1.07
CA VAL A 41 -13.17 1.42 0.51
C VAL A 41 -12.20 1.77 1.63
N GLN A 42 -12.71 2.32 2.73
CA GLN A 42 -11.87 2.68 3.87
C GLN A 42 -11.13 1.46 4.41
N LYS A 43 -11.83 0.35 4.60
CA LYS A 43 -11.21 -0.84 5.14
C LYS A 43 -10.19 -1.43 4.17
N THR A 44 -10.54 -1.50 2.90
CA THR A 44 -9.64 -2.05 1.90
C THR A 44 -8.39 -1.21 1.80
N LEU A 45 -8.55 0.11 1.81
CA LEU A 45 -7.40 1.01 1.73
C LEU A 45 -6.50 0.87 2.95
N MET A 46 -7.10 0.75 4.14
CA MET A 46 -6.30 0.57 5.34
C MET A 46 -5.50 -0.73 5.29
N LEU A 47 -6.13 -1.82 4.85
CA LEU A 47 -5.42 -3.08 4.71
C LEU A 47 -4.30 -2.98 3.69
N THR A 48 -4.54 -2.27 2.60
CA THR A 48 -3.52 -2.10 1.56
C THR A 48 -2.36 -1.28 2.09
N TYR A 49 -2.65 -0.23 2.86
CA TYR A 49 -1.58 0.55 3.49
C TYR A 49 -0.73 -0.31 4.41
N ASN A 50 -1.36 -1.14 5.23
CA ASN A 50 -0.61 -1.99 6.15
C ASN A 50 0.26 -3.00 5.40
N ARG A 51 -0.27 -3.54 4.32
CA ARG A 51 0.51 -4.44 3.48
C ARG A 51 1.69 -3.71 2.86
N ALA A 52 1.45 -2.49 2.41
CA ALA A 52 2.50 -1.69 1.79
C ALA A 52 3.61 -1.37 2.78
N LEU A 53 3.28 -1.12 4.04
CA LEU A 53 4.31 -0.88 5.05
C LEU A 53 5.28 -2.04 5.13
N SER A 54 4.75 -3.26 5.18
CA SER A 54 5.60 -4.44 5.25
C SER A 54 6.47 -4.60 4.02
N VAL A 55 5.87 -4.41 2.84
CA VAL A 55 6.58 -4.63 1.60
C VAL A 55 7.59 -3.52 1.35
N TYR A 56 7.21 -2.27 1.59
CA TYR A 56 8.11 -1.14 1.40
C TYR A 56 9.34 -1.23 2.30
N ALA A 57 9.15 -1.74 3.52
CA ALA A 57 10.27 -1.88 4.44
C ALA A 57 11.32 -2.85 3.91
N LYS A 58 10.89 -3.80 3.10
CA LYS A 58 11.79 -4.78 2.53
C LYS A 58 12.30 -4.39 1.16
N SER A 59 11.70 -3.41 0.53
CA SER A 59 12.09 -2.96 -0.80
C SER A 59 13.05 -1.79 -0.68
N LYS A 60 14.23 -1.92 -1.23
CA LYS A 60 15.20 -0.83 -1.16
C LYS A 60 14.75 0.38 -1.93
N SER A 61 14.00 0.16 -3.00
CA SER A 61 13.57 1.26 -3.84
C SER A 61 12.49 2.11 -3.20
N HIS A 62 11.71 1.53 -2.27
CA HIS A 62 10.56 2.22 -1.72
C HIS A 62 10.69 2.53 -0.24
N ARG A 63 11.88 2.34 0.31
CA ARG A 63 12.06 2.55 1.73
C ARG A 63 11.79 3.99 2.13
N GLN A 64 12.16 4.92 1.27
CA GLN A 64 11.95 6.34 1.56
C GLN A 64 10.49 6.75 1.42
N ASP A 65 9.65 5.88 0.86
CA ASP A 65 8.24 6.18 0.72
C ASP A 65 7.46 5.84 1.98
N ILE A 66 8.09 5.23 2.96
CA ILE A 66 7.40 4.79 4.17
C ILE A 66 6.87 5.98 4.96
N ASP A 67 7.63 7.06 5.05
CA ASP A 67 7.17 8.24 5.78
C ASP A 67 5.89 8.81 5.17
N ALA A 68 5.85 8.89 3.85
CA ALA A 68 4.65 9.35 3.18
C ALA A 68 3.48 8.40 3.44
N LEU A 69 3.77 7.11 3.52
CA LEU A 69 2.73 6.12 3.77
C LEU A 69 2.14 6.29 5.17
N PHE A 70 2.98 6.61 6.16
CA PHE A 70 2.46 6.88 7.49
C PHE A 70 1.52 8.07 7.50
N LEU A 71 1.86 9.12 6.75
CA LEU A 71 0.98 10.27 6.64
C LEU A 71 -0.36 9.90 5.99
N GLN A 72 -0.32 9.07 4.99
CA GLN A 72 -1.54 8.63 4.32
C GLN A 72 -2.41 7.80 5.27
N ILE A 73 -1.78 6.96 6.07
CA ILE A 73 -2.52 6.17 7.06
C ILE A 73 -3.18 7.08 8.08
N ASP A 74 -2.47 8.09 8.56
CA ASP A 74 -3.04 9.02 9.51
C ASP A 74 -4.23 9.77 8.92
N ASN A 75 -4.11 10.19 7.67
CA ASN A 75 -5.21 10.87 7.01
C ASN A 75 -6.44 9.98 6.92
N LEU A 76 -6.24 8.71 6.59
CA LEU A 76 -7.35 7.79 6.50
C LEU A 76 -7.98 7.55 7.85
N ARG A 77 -7.18 7.43 8.90
CA ARG A 77 -7.71 7.28 10.25
C ARG A 77 -8.57 8.47 10.64
N ASN A 78 -8.15 9.66 10.26
CA ASN A 78 -8.92 10.86 10.56
C ASN A 78 -10.26 10.85 9.83
N ILE A 79 -10.26 10.41 8.58
CA ILE A 79 -11.49 10.30 7.81
C ILE A 79 -12.44 9.30 8.47
N ILE A 80 -11.93 8.15 8.86
CA ILE A 80 -12.75 7.13 9.50
C ILE A 80 -13.32 7.66 10.81
N ARG A 81 -12.50 8.36 11.57
CA ARG A 81 -12.92 8.88 12.86
C ARG A 81 -14.04 9.91 12.71
N ARG A 82 -13.99 10.72 11.67
CA ARG A 82 -15.04 11.71 11.45
C ARG A 82 -16.36 11.08 11.10
N ASN A 83 -16.33 9.94 10.46
CA ASN A 83 -17.55 9.31 9.99
C ASN A 83 -18.21 8.39 11.01
N ILE A 84 -17.63 8.30 12.19
CA ILE A 84 -18.23 7.49 13.26
C ILE A 84 -19.11 8.32 14.18
#